data_ff372921a6f90350e6225e08b4f3ea5b
#
_entry.id   ff372921a6f90350e6225e08b4f3ea5b
#
_cell.length_a   1.000
_cell.length_b   1.000
_cell.length_c   1.000
_cell.angle_alpha   90.00
_cell.angle_beta   90.00
_cell.angle_gamma   90.00
#
_symmetry.space_group_name_H-M   'P 1'
#
loop_
_entity.id
_entity.type
_entity.pdbx_description
1 polymer ?
#
loop_
_entity_poly.entity_id
_entity_poly.type
_entity_poly.pdbx_seq_one_letter_code
_entity_poly.pdbx_strand_id
1 'polypeptide(L)' 'NTAKELNRVSYNGAPAKYDLRSWKRENGEEKLLKGLTLSNEEAATLKEALNARADI' A
#
# COMPACT_ATOMS: atom_id res chain seq x y z
N ASN A 1 16.35 1.86 -8.13
CA ASN A 1 15.92 1.25 -6.87
C ASN A 1 14.41 1.13 -6.81
N THR A 2 13.93 -0.01 -6.34
CA THR A 2 12.51 -0.24 -6.10
C THR A 2 12.26 -0.45 -4.61
N ALA A 3 11.12 0.02 -4.14
CA ALA A 3 10.69 -0.18 -2.77
C ALA A 3 9.19 -0.36 -2.72
N LYS A 4 8.71 -1.14 -1.77
CA LYS A 4 7.29 -1.24 -1.50
C LYS A 4 6.92 -0.23 -0.42
N GLU A 5 5.82 0.46 -0.63
CA GLU A 5 5.35 1.47 0.31
C GLU A 5 3.86 1.31 0.56
N LEU A 6 3.48 1.52 1.80
CA LEU A 6 2.08 1.57 2.21
C LEU A 6 1.72 3.01 2.51
N ASN A 7 0.75 3.53 1.77
CA ASN A 7 0.31 4.91 1.92
C ASN A 7 -1.21 4.98 2.06
N ARG A 8 -1.68 6.06 2.65
CA ARG A 8 -3.11 6.37 2.64
C ARG A 8 -3.34 7.39 1.54
N VAL A 9 -4.27 7.09 0.65
CA VAL A 9 -4.54 7.91 -0.53
C VAL A 9 -6.01 8.21 -0.64
N SER A 10 -6.32 9.46 -0.94
CA SER A 10 -7.69 9.90 -1.19
C SER A 10 -7.77 10.46 -2.61
N TYR A 11 -8.76 10.00 -3.36
CA TYR A 11 -8.99 10.45 -4.73
C TYR A 11 -10.31 11.22 -4.80
N ASN A 12 -10.27 12.42 -5.38
CA ASN A 12 -11.48 13.22 -5.66
C ASN A 12 -12.37 13.42 -4.44
N GLY A 13 -11.77 13.62 -3.27
CA GLY A 13 -12.55 13.83 -2.05
C GLY A 13 -13.17 12.58 -1.45
N ALA A 14 -12.92 11.41 -2.03
CA ALA A 14 -13.39 10.15 -1.47
C ALA A 14 -12.64 9.81 -0.18
N PRO A 15 -13.22 8.96 0.69
CA PRO A 15 -12.52 8.52 1.90
C PRO A 15 -11.18 7.89 1.54
N ALA A 16 -10.18 8.16 2.37
CA ALA A 16 -8.84 7.62 2.14
C ALA A 16 -8.83 6.11 2.22
N LYS A 17 -8.09 5.50 1.32
CA LYS A 17 -7.86 4.05 1.28
C LYS A 17 -6.38 3.79 1.44
N TYR A 18 -6.04 2.56 1.76
CA TYR A 18 -4.64 2.16 1.81
C TYR A 18 -4.19 1.71 0.44
N ASP A 19 -2.97 2.09 0.09
CA ASP A 19 -2.37 1.74 -1.20
C ASP A 19 -1.01 1.12 -0.92
N LEU A 20 -0.87 -0.15 -1.28
CA LEU A 20 0.39 -0.88 -1.13
C LEU A 20 0.94 -1.15 -2.51
N ARG A 21 2.06 -0.54 -2.83
CA ARG A 21 2.66 -0.71 -4.15
C ARG A 21 4.15 -0.50 -4.17
N SER A 22 4.75 -0.96 -5.27
CA SER A 22 6.15 -0.73 -5.52
C SER A 22 6.33 0.62 -6.22
N TRP A 23 7.43 1.27 -5.87
CA TRP A 23 7.87 2.50 -6.51
C TRP A 23 9.27 2.28 -7.04
N LYS A 24 9.55 2.83 -8.20
CA LYS A 24 10.89 2.83 -8.77
C LYS A 24 11.40 4.27 -8.79
N ARG A 25 12.57 4.47 -8.22
CA ARG A 25 13.21 5.79 -8.18
C ARG A 25 14.55 5.70 -8.90
N GLU A 26 14.67 6.41 -10.01
CA GLU A 26 15.88 6.47 -10.82
C GLU A 26 16.09 7.87 -11.34
N ASN A 27 17.33 8.36 -11.28
CA ASN A 27 17.72 9.63 -11.88
C ASN A 27 16.82 10.80 -11.50
N GLY A 28 16.37 10.83 -10.25
CA GLY A 28 15.49 11.88 -9.77
C GLY A 28 14.02 11.72 -10.17
N GLU A 29 13.70 10.65 -10.88
CA GLU A 29 12.32 10.35 -11.26
C GLU A 29 11.72 9.27 -10.38
N GLU A 30 10.43 9.39 -10.14
CA GLU A 30 9.67 8.37 -9.42
C GLU A 30 8.62 7.77 -10.35
N LYS A 31 8.58 6.45 -10.42
CA LYS A 31 7.57 5.73 -11.19
C LYS A 31 6.74 4.86 -10.28
N LEU A 32 5.43 4.98 -10.46
CA LEU A 32 4.46 4.16 -9.80
C LEU A 32 4.38 2.81 -10.51
N LEU A 33 4.60 1.73 -9.79
CA LEU A 33 4.54 0.39 -10.33
C LEU A 33 3.28 -0.32 -9.85
N LYS A 34 3.20 -1.62 -10.11
CA LYS A 34 2.06 -2.43 -9.71
C LYS A 34 1.83 -2.41 -8.21
N GLY A 35 0.58 -2.41 -7.83
CA GLY A 35 0.19 -2.48 -6.44
C GLY A 35 -1.28 -2.78 -6.31
N LEU A 36 -1.77 -2.66 -5.09
CA LEU A 36 -3.19 -2.88 -4.81
C LEU A 36 -3.69 -1.85 -3.82
N THR A 37 -4.98 -1.56 -3.93
CA THR A 37 -5.66 -0.64 -3.04
C THR A 37 -6.57 -1.44 -2.11
N LEU A 38 -6.51 -1.13 -0.84
CA LEU A 38 -7.32 -1.80 0.18
C LEU A 38 -8.29 -0.80 0.80
N SER A 39 -9.54 -1.23 0.97
CA SER A 39 -10.47 -0.47 1.80
C SER A 39 -10.00 -0.53 3.26
N ASN A 40 -10.58 0.30 4.11
CA ASN A 40 -10.25 0.26 5.53
C ASN A 40 -10.58 -1.10 6.14
N GLU A 41 -11.68 -1.72 5.71
CA GLU A 41 -12.07 -3.05 6.18
C GLU A 41 -11.09 -4.13 5.73
N GLU A 42 -10.68 -4.07 4.47
CA GLU A 42 -9.70 -5.00 3.93
C GLU A 42 -8.35 -4.86 4.63
N ALA A 43 -7.94 -3.63 4.89
CA ALA A 43 -6.68 -3.38 5.61
C ALA A 43 -6.74 -3.93 7.03
N ALA A 44 -7.87 -3.78 7.72
CA ALA A 44 -8.05 -4.34 9.06
C ALA A 44 -7.99 -5.86 9.04
N THR A 45 -8.59 -6.49 8.04
CA THR A 45 -8.54 -7.94 7.87
C THR A 45 -7.11 -8.41 7.62
N LEU A 46 -6.37 -7.70 6.79
CA LEU A 46 -4.96 -8.02 6.53
C LEU A 46 -4.13 -7.89 7.81
N LYS A 47 -4.35 -6.85 8.57
CA LYS A 47 -3.66 -6.64 9.84
C LYS A 47 -3.88 -7.82 10.79
N GLU A 48 -5.12 -8.27 10.92
CA GLU A 48 -5.46 -9.42 11.76
C GLU A 48 -4.80 -10.70 11.25
N ALA A 49 -4.82 -10.91 9.94
CA ALA A 49 -4.20 -12.09 9.33
C ALA A 49 -2.69 -12.13 9.60
N LEU A 50 -2.03 -10.99 9.49
CA LEU A 50 -0.60 -10.90 9.77
C LEU A 50 -0.30 -11.12 11.25
N ASN A 51 -1.11 -10.56 12.13
CA ASN A 51 -0.93 -10.72 13.57
C ASN A 51 -1.17 -12.15 14.03
N ALA A 52 -2.00 -12.91 13.31
CA ALA A 52 -2.27 -14.31 13.65
C ALA A 52 -1.15 -15.25 13.19
N ARG A 53 -0.23 -14.78 12.36
CA ARG A 53 0.89 -15.60 11.87
C ARG A 53 2.03 -15.61 12.86
N ALA A 54 2.44 -16.81 13.26
CA ALA A 54 3.56 -16.96 14.18
C ALA A 54 4.91 -16.92 13.46
N ASP A 55 4.91 -17.03 12.14
CA ASP A 55 6.11 -17.10 11.32
C ASP A 55 6.53 -15.75 10.71
N ILE A 56 5.88 -14.69 11.09
CA ILE A 56 6.22 -13.35 10.62
C ILE A 56 6.85 -12.52 11.73
#